data_d1c406dd4bfdd2fc26f39449a2ebd79c
#
_entry.id   d1c406dd4bfdd2fc26f39449a2ebd79c
#
_cell.length_a   1.000
_cell.length_b   1.000
_cell.length_c   1.000
_cell.angle_alpha   90.00
_cell.angle_beta   90.00
_cell.angle_gamma   90.00
#
_symmetry.space_group_name_H-M   'P 1'
#
loop_
_entity.id
_entity.type
_entity.pdbx_description
1 polymer ?
#
loop_
_entity_poly.entity_id
_entity_poly.type
_entity_poly.pdbx_seq_one_letter_code
_entity_poly.pdbx_strand_id
1 'polypeptide(L)' 'MISIPISEEAYEALKARMPRIDQAPTSQGRNGQIRISLDRKFVDRLLELRRPGESYSDVILRLAKVSS' A
#
# COMPACT_ATOMS: atom_id res chain seq x y z
N MET A 1 -9.77 -9.74 -5.21
CA MET A 1 -8.66 -8.82 -4.91
C MET A 1 -9.01 -7.39 -5.27
N ILE A 2 -8.51 -6.45 -4.52
CA ILE A 2 -8.80 -5.04 -4.71
C ILE A 2 -7.56 -4.31 -5.17
N SER A 3 -7.67 -3.54 -6.25
CA SER A 3 -6.58 -2.70 -6.77
C SER A 3 -6.62 -1.33 -6.11
N ILE A 4 -5.50 -0.92 -5.54
CA ILE A 4 -5.39 0.41 -4.93
C ILE A 4 -4.18 1.15 -5.49
N PRO A 5 -4.26 2.47 -5.65
CA PRO A 5 -3.11 3.27 -6.08
C PRO A 5 -2.25 3.63 -4.87
N ILE A 6 -0.95 3.42 -5.01
CA ILE A 6 0.02 3.79 -3.97
C ILE A 6 1.25 4.42 -4.63
N SER A 7 2.01 5.18 -3.84
CA SER A 7 3.24 5.77 -4.33
C SER A 7 4.34 4.72 -4.40
N GLU A 8 5.40 5.00 -5.17
CA GLU A 8 6.56 4.10 -5.22
C GLU A 8 7.18 3.94 -3.85
N GLU A 9 7.24 5.00 -3.07
CA GLU A 9 7.73 4.96 -1.70
C GLU A 9 6.95 3.98 -0.84
N ALA A 10 5.62 4.04 -0.93
CA ALA A 10 4.76 3.13 -0.18
C ALA A 10 4.97 1.69 -0.65
N TYR A 11 5.14 1.49 -1.95
CA TYR A 11 5.40 0.16 -2.49
C TYR A 11 6.71 -0.41 -1.94
N GLU A 12 7.76 0.40 -1.92
CA GLU A 12 9.05 -0.02 -1.37
C GLU A 12 8.94 -0.35 0.13
N ALA A 13 8.18 0.44 0.87
CA ALA A 13 7.93 0.17 2.27
C ALA A 13 7.21 -1.16 2.49
N LEU A 14 6.24 -1.46 1.64
CA LEU A 14 5.53 -2.75 1.69
C LEU A 14 6.46 -3.91 1.37
N LYS A 15 7.31 -3.75 0.36
CA LYS A 15 8.26 -4.81 -0.01
C LYS A 15 9.22 -5.13 1.13
N ALA A 16 9.68 -4.11 1.84
CA ALA A 16 10.59 -4.31 2.96
C ALA A 16 9.95 -5.10 4.09
N ARG A 17 8.64 -4.96 4.26
CA ARG A 17 7.93 -5.63 5.34
C ARG A 17 7.26 -6.93 4.93
N MET A 18 6.84 -7.00 3.69
CA MET A 18 6.12 -8.14 3.15
C MET A 18 6.80 -8.58 1.86
N PRO A 19 7.84 -9.40 1.94
CA PRO A 19 8.57 -9.83 0.72
C PRO A 19 7.68 -10.46 -0.34
N ARG A 20 6.58 -11.08 0.08
CA ARG A 20 5.64 -11.72 -0.85
C ARG A 20 4.87 -10.71 -1.70
N ILE A 21 4.91 -9.44 -1.33
CA ILE A 21 4.20 -8.40 -2.10
C ILE A 21 4.73 -8.30 -3.53
N ASP A 22 5.98 -8.73 -3.77
CA ASP A 22 6.55 -8.76 -5.11
C ASP A 22 5.75 -9.63 -6.08
N GLN A 23 5.02 -10.60 -5.55
CA GLN A 23 4.21 -11.49 -6.36
C GLN A 23 2.81 -10.94 -6.63
N ALA A 24 2.44 -9.86 -5.94
CA ALA A 24 1.13 -9.24 -6.15
C ALA A 24 1.08 -8.58 -7.53
N PRO A 25 -0.04 -8.72 -8.25
CA PRO A 25 -0.17 -8.05 -9.54
C PRO A 25 -0.07 -6.53 -9.37
N THR A 26 0.78 -5.92 -10.18
CA THR A 26 0.94 -4.48 -10.17
C THR A 26 0.78 -3.94 -11.58
N SER A 27 0.35 -2.70 -11.70
CA SER A 27 0.31 -2.01 -12.97
C SER A 27 0.68 -0.55 -12.74
N GLN A 28 1.09 0.11 -13.81
CA GLN A 28 1.48 1.49 -13.73
C GLN A 28 0.24 2.37 -13.58
N GLY A 29 0.22 3.20 -12.54
CA GLY A 29 -0.83 4.17 -12.32
C GLY A 29 -0.48 5.53 -12.90
N ARG A 30 -1.26 6.53 -12.54
CA ARG A 30 -1.02 7.91 -12.97
C ARG A 30 -0.02 8.60 -12.04
N ASN A 31 0.71 9.57 -12.57
CA ASN A 31 1.60 10.44 -11.79
C ASN A 31 2.63 9.66 -10.97
N GLY A 32 3.19 8.62 -11.54
CA GLY A 32 4.22 7.83 -10.85
C GLY A 32 3.68 6.90 -9.79
N GLN A 33 2.38 6.77 -9.68
CA GLN A 33 1.79 5.82 -8.75
C GLN A 33 1.79 4.42 -9.31
N ILE A 34 1.71 3.44 -8.42
CA ILE A 34 1.62 2.04 -8.76
C ILE A 34 0.27 1.52 -8.31
N ARG A 35 -0.43 0.82 -9.20
CA ARG A 35 -1.65 0.11 -8.83
C ARG A 35 -1.27 -1.29 -8.41
N ILE A 36 -1.61 -1.65 -7.18
CA ILE A 36 -1.33 -2.97 -6.65
C ILE A 36 -2.63 -3.65 -6.25
N SER A 37 -2.73 -4.93 -6.59
CA SER A 37 -3.90 -5.73 -6.20
C SER A 37 -3.59 -6.44 -4.89
N LEU A 38 -4.41 -6.19 -3.89
CA LEU A 38 -4.21 -6.75 -2.55
C LEU A 38 -5.46 -7.51 -2.10
N ASP A 39 -5.26 -8.40 -1.14
CA ASP A 39 -6.34 -9.13 -0.51
C ASP A 39 -7.30 -8.13 0.14
N ARG A 40 -8.60 -8.39 0.01
CA ARG A 40 -9.63 -7.55 0.59
C ARG A 40 -9.43 -7.33 2.09
N LYS A 41 -9.04 -8.36 2.80
CA LYS A 41 -8.80 -8.27 4.24
C LYS A 41 -7.71 -7.27 4.57
N PHE A 42 -6.67 -7.25 3.75
CA PHE A 42 -5.57 -6.32 3.92
C PHE A 42 -6.02 -4.88 3.64
N VAL A 43 -6.79 -4.69 2.57
CA VAL A 43 -7.31 -3.36 2.23
C VAL A 43 -8.26 -2.86 3.30
N ASP A 44 -9.14 -3.73 3.82
CA ASP A 44 -10.04 -3.36 4.90
C ASP A 44 -9.26 -2.92 6.14
N ARG A 45 -8.16 -3.59 6.44
CA ARG A 45 -7.30 -3.23 7.55
C ARG A 45 -6.69 -1.84 7.36
N LEU A 46 -6.23 -1.55 6.15
CA LEU A 46 -5.70 -0.23 5.83
C LEU A 46 -6.76 0.85 6.02
N LEU A 47 -7.99 0.57 5.58
CA LEU A 47 -9.10 1.51 5.74
C LEU A 47 -9.43 1.77 7.21
N GLU A 48 -9.36 0.74 8.05
CA GLU A 48 -9.59 0.89 9.50
C GLU A 48 -8.52 1.77 10.14
N LEU A 49 -7.28 1.67 9.68
CA LEU A 49 -6.16 2.42 10.23
C LEU A 49 -6.01 3.79 9.62
N ARG A 50 -6.72 4.05 8.53
CA ARG A 50 -6.64 5.32 7.82
C ARG A 50 -7.31 6.44 8.62
N ARG A 51 -6.62 7.56 8.71
CA ARG A 51 -7.17 8.77 9.34
C ARG A 51 -7.81 9.66 8.28
N PRO A 52 -8.73 10.55 8.68
CA PRO A 52 -9.32 11.49 7.71
C PRO A 52 -8.24 12.27 6.99
N GLY A 53 -8.35 12.34 5.67
CA GLY A 53 -7.40 13.07 4.84
C GLY A 53 -6.18 12.27 4.41
N GLU A 54 -6.00 11.05 4.92
CA GLU A 54 -4.87 10.19 4.52
C GLU A 54 -5.23 9.37 3.29
N SER A 55 -4.23 9.18 2.41
CA SER A 55 -4.33 8.22 1.31
C SER A 55 -3.82 6.85 1.77
N TYR A 56 -3.98 5.84 0.93
CA TYR A 56 -3.40 4.52 1.22
C TYR A 56 -1.89 4.60 1.40
N SER A 57 -1.22 5.40 0.58
CA SER A 57 0.23 5.60 0.69
C SER A 57 0.60 6.16 2.04
N ASP A 58 -0.15 7.14 2.52
CA ASP A 58 0.12 7.77 3.82
C ASP A 58 0.01 6.77 4.96
N VAL A 59 -1.03 5.93 4.91
CA VAL A 59 -1.22 4.89 5.93
C VAL A 59 -0.06 3.89 5.91
N ILE A 60 0.30 3.44 4.73
CA ILE A 60 1.37 2.45 4.55
C ILE A 60 2.70 2.99 5.07
N LEU A 61 3.03 4.22 4.69
CA LEU A 61 4.28 4.84 5.13
C LEU A 61 4.31 5.07 6.64
N ARG A 62 3.18 5.47 7.20
CA ARG A 62 3.08 5.66 8.65
C ARG A 62 3.30 4.35 9.40
N LEU A 63 2.67 3.28 8.95
CA LEU A 63 2.80 1.97 9.59
C LEU A 63 4.24 1.45 9.47
N ALA A 64 4.89 1.68 8.34
CA ALA A 64 6.26 1.28 8.14
C ALA A 64 7.20 2.00 9.11
N LYS A 65 6.95 3.28 9.38
CA LYS A 65 7.74 4.04 10.34
C LYS A 65 7.55 3.58 11.77
N VAL A 66 6.31 3.31 12.13
CA VAL A 66 5.97 2.93 13.51
C VAL A 66 6.61 1.61 13.89
N SER A 67 6.82 0.75 12.94
CA SER A 67 7.33 -0.60 13.21
C SER A 67 8.85 -0.73 13.09
N SER A 68 9.52 0.32 12.76
CA SER A 68 10.99 0.29 12.63
C SER A 68 11.70 0.60 13.94
#